data_6757b99d162823d889c7f9ea3dae5fe6
#
_entry.id   6757b99d162823d889c7f9ea3dae5fe6
#
_cell.length_a   1.000
_cell.length_b   1.000
_cell.length_c   1.000
_cell.angle_alpha   90.00
_cell.angle_beta   90.00
_cell.angle_gamma   90.00
#
_symmetry.space_group_name_H-M   'P 1'
#
loop_
_entity.id
_entity.type
_entity.pdbx_description
1 polymer ?
#
loop_
_entity_poly.entity_id
_entity_poly.type
_entity_poly.pdbx_seq_one_letter_code
_entity_poly.pdbx_strand_id
1 'polypeptide(L)'
;MKKSLKIFTTLLTIFFFASSILLLIMGTMAVQQNRYLRIFNHSYSVVGSGSMEPTIMTGEFIIIKYVSYDSVYEDVLNGEEPIIAFKTDKNIVHRAIDVEDGKIITKGDNNPSQDEGFVDETNFIGVVTTHFMLLDLGNITLNYKNIVFIFIIGILLFILIHEFLNIISIVKQKNEAKMLEAHEAEKAAWIVAEKERLRAELEAEIKSKHDKKGNQ
;
A
#
# COMPACT_ATOMS: atom_id res chain seq x y z
N MET A 1 7.94 26.46 -4.12
CA MET A 1 6.89 25.78 -3.36
C MET A 1 6.03 24.81 -4.19
N LYS A 2 5.33 25.23 -5.26
CA LYS A 2 4.44 24.33 -6.05
C LYS A 2 5.14 23.12 -6.69
N LYS A 3 6.42 23.24 -7.12
CA LYS A 3 7.18 22.14 -7.76
C LYS A 3 7.63 21.10 -6.75
N SER A 4 8.08 21.52 -5.57
CA SER A 4 8.46 20.63 -4.47
C SER A 4 7.25 19.82 -3.93
N LEU A 5 6.08 20.46 -3.83
CA LEU A 5 4.84 19.80 -3.43
C LEU A 5 4.41 18.72 -4.45
N LYS A 6 4.52 19.00 -5.76
CA LYS A 6 4.21 18.01 -6.81
C LYS A 6 5.13 16.79 -6.73
N ILE A 7 6.45 17.00 -6.56
CA ILE A 7 7.40 15.88 -6.41
C ILE A 7 7.07 15.06 -5.17
N PHE A 8 6.78 15.71 -4.04
CA PHE A 8 6.39 15.03 -2.81
C PHE A 8 5.12 14.20 -2.98
N THR A 9 4.07 14.75 -3.58
CA THR A 9 2.83 14.00 -3.84
C THR A 9 3.07 12.80 -4.76
N THR A 10 3.85 12.97 -5.84
CA THR A 10 4.21 11.86 -6.74
C THR A 10 4.96 10.74 -6.00
N LEU A 11 5.96 11.07 -5.19
CA LEU A 11 6.69 10.08 -4.40
C LEU A 11 5.77 9.36 -3.40
N LEU A 12 4.87 10.09 -2.76
CA LEU A 12 3.89 9.53 -1.83
C LEU A 12 2.93 8.57 -2.55
N THR A 13 2.44 8.93 -3.72
CA THR A 13 1.57 8.05 -4.54
C THR A 13 2.29 6.77 -4.96
N ILE A 14 3.54 6.88 -5.42
CA ILE A 14 4.37 5.71 -5.78
C ILE A 14 4.58 4.80 -4.57
N PHE A 15 4.87 5.38 -3.40
CA PHE A 15 5.04 4.62 -2.16
C PHE A 15 3.77 3.85 -1.78
N PHE A 16 2.61 4.50 -1.78
CA PHE A 16 1.34 3.82 -1.47
C PHE A 16 0.98 2.76 -2.51
N PHE A 17 1.26 3.02 -3.78
CA PHE A 17 1.03 2.04 -4.85
C PHE A 17 1.92 0.81 -4.69
N ALA A 18 3.22 0.99 -4.45
CA ALA A 18 4.15 -0.11 -4.21
C ALA A 18 3.76 -0.91 -2.96
N SER A 19 3.36 -0.23 -1.89
CA SER A 19 2.86 -0.87 -0.66
C SER A 19 1.58 -1.67 -0.92
N SER A 20 0.66 -1.18 -1.74
CA SER A 20 -0.57 -1.90 -2.12
C SER A 20 -0.27 -3.18 -2.91
N ILE A 21 0.67 -3.12 -3.85
CA ILE A 21 1.11 -4.31 -4.60
C ILE A 21 1.74 -5.34 -3.65
N LEU A 22 2.61 -4.89 -2.74
CA LEU A 22 3.25 -5.77 -1.76
C LEU A 22 2.20 -6.47 -0.88
N LEU A 23 1.23 -5.73 -0.36
CA LEU A 23 0.13 -6.28 0.44
C LEU A 23 -0.73 -7.26 -0.36
N LEU A 24 -0.97 -6.98 -1.63
CA LEU A 24 -1.72 -7.88 -2.52
C LEU A 24 -0.96 -9.20 -2.75
N ILE A 25 0.35 -9.13 -2.99
CA ILE A 25 1.19 -10.33 -3.14
C ILE A 25 1.21 -11.13 -1.83
N MET A 26 1.44 -10.47 -0.70
CA MET A 26 1.43 -11.13 0.62
C MET A 26 0.07 -11.75 0.92
N GLY A 27 -1.02 -11.06 0.60
CA GLY A 27 -2.39 -11.57 0.78
C GLY A 27 -2.67 -12.80 -0.08
N THR A 28 -2.29 -12.78 -1.36
CA THR A 28 -2.47 -13.94 -2.26
C THR A 28 -1.64 -15.14 -1.81
N MET A 29 -0.39 -14.92 -1.38
CA MET A 29 0.44 -15.98 -0.81
C MET A 29 -0.16 -16.58 0.47
N ALA A 30 -0.70 -15.75 1.36
CA ALA A 30 -1.35 -16.19 2.58
C ALA A 30 -2.58 -17.06 2.26
N VAL A 31 -3.43 -16.63 1.32
CA VAL A 31 -4.60 -17.39 0.87
C VAL A 31 -4.20 -18.73 0.24
N GLN A 32 -3.19 -18.76 -0.65
CA GLN A 32 -2.71 -20.01 -1.26
C GLN A 32 -2.15 -21.00 -0.23
N GLN A 33 -1.52 -20.51 0.85
CA GLN A 33 -1.01 -21.34 1.93
C GLN A 33 -2.08 -21.65 2.99
N ASN A 34 -3.32 -21.20 2.77
CA ASN A 34 -4.43 -21.29 3.74
C ASN A 34 -4.01 -20.76 5.12
N ARG A 35 -3.37 -19.59 5.14
CA ARG A 35 -2.92 -18.89 6.35
C ARG A 35 -3.52 -17.49 6.40
N TYR A 36 -3.68 -16.96 7.60
CA TYR A 36 -4.01 -15.54 7.77
C TYR A 36 -2.82 -14.66 7.41
N LEU A 37 -3.09 -13.53 6.79
CA LEU A 37 -2.08 -12.48 6.57
C LEU A 37 -1.70 -11.85 7.92
N ARG A 38 -0.44 -12.01 8.33
CA ARG A 38 0.07 -11.46 9.59
C ARG A 38 0.75 -10.12 9.34
N ILE A 39 0.23 -9.06 9.99
CA ILE A 39 0.78 -7.70 9.95
C ILE A 39 0.92 -7.22 11.39
N PHE A 40 2.12 -6.81 11.80
CA PHE A 40 2.42 -6.32 13.17
C PHE A 40 1.87 -7.21 14.30
N ASN A 41 2.07 -8.51 14.19
CA ASN A 41 1.60 -9.50 15.15
C ASN A 41 0.06 -9.67 15.24
N HIS A 42 -0.67 -9.15 14.26
CA HIS A 42 -2.12 -9.26 14.14
C HIS A 42 -2.51 -9.83 12.78
N SER A 43 -3.67 -10.45 12.73
CA SER A 43 -4.36 -10.81 11.49
C SER A 43 -5.74 -10.17 11.48
N TYR A 44 -6.25 -9.98 10.28
CA TYR A 44 -7.54 -9.36 10.02
C TYR A 44 -8.38 -10.32 9.18
N SER A 45 -9.62 -10.54 9.58
CA SER A 45 -10.53 -11.43 8.86
C SER A 45 -11.96 -10.91 8.92
N VAL A 46 -12.83 -11.46 8.06
CA VAL A 46 -14.27 -11.22 8.10
C VAL A 46 -14.94 -12.50 8.54
N VAL A 47 -15.89 -12.39 9.46
CA VAL A 47 -16.67 -13.54 9.98
C VAL A 47 -17.67 -13.98 8.92
N GLY A 48 -17.53 -15.23 8.47
CA GLY A 48 -18.31 -15.77 7.35
C GLY A 48 -19.56 -16.58 7.74
N SER A 49 -19.79 -16.80 9.04
CA SER A 49 -20.92 -17.62 9.52
C SER A 49 -21.49 -17.09 10.83
N GLY A 50 -22.71 -17.43 11.15
CA GLY A 50 -23.39 -17.01 12.38
C GLY A 50 -23.11 -17.88 13.61
N SER A 51 -22.06 -18.72 13.61
CA SER A 51 -21.76 -19.60 14.75
C SER A 51 -21.42 -18.88 16.05
N MET A 52 -20.96 -17.60 15.94
CA MET A 52 -20.61 -16.76 17.08
C MET A 52 -21.68 -15.70 17.41
N GLU A 53 -22.82 -15.71 16.75
CA GLU A 53 -23.92 -14.81 17.05
C GLU A 53 -24.53 -15.11 18.42
N PRO A 54 -24.96 -14.13 19.19
CA PRO A 54 -24.96 -12.69 18.89
C PRO A 54 -23.65 -11.97 19.23
N THR A 55 -22.64 -12.65 19.78
CA THR A 55 -21.39 -12.00 20.24
C THR A 55 -20.63 -11.40 19.07
N ILE A 56 -20.45 -12.13 17.99
CA ILE A 56 -19.86 -11.66 16.76
C ILE A 56 -20.80 -11.97 15.60
N MET A 57 -21.25 -10.94 14.90
CA MET A 57 -22.21 -11.09 13.81
C MET A 57 -21.52 -11.49 12.50
N THR A 58 -22.25 -12.21 11.65
CA THR A 58 -21.81 -12.47 10.28
C THR A 58 -21.51 -11.15 9.56
N GLY A 59 -20.37 -11.05 8.86
CA GLY A 59 -19.93 -9.84 8.18
C GLY A 59 -19.13 -8.86 9.06
N GLU A 60 -18.96 -9.12 10.34
CA GLU A 60 -18.05 -8.31 11.15
C GLU A 60 -16.58 -8.58 10.81
N PHE A 61 -15.78 -7.54 10.92
CA PHE A 61 -14.32 -7.63 10.90
C PHE A 61 -13.82 -8.02 12.28
N ILE A 62 -12.84 -8.92 12.32
CA ILE A 62 -12.16 -9.33 13.54
C ILE A 62 -10.66 -9.06 13.44
N ILE A 63 -10.08 -8.73 14.58
CA ILE A 63 -8.63 -8.61 14.77
C ILE A 63 -8.17 -9.76 15.65
N ILE A 64 -7.28 -10.60 15.10
CA ILE A 64 -6.71 -11.75 15.79
C ILE A 64 -5.28 -11.36 16.18
N LYS A 65 -4.96 -11.39 17.46
CA LYS A 65 -3.62 -11.20 18.02
C LYS A 65 -2.93 -12.55 18.17
N TYR A 66 -1.71 -12.66 17.66
CA TYR A 66 -0.87 -13.85 17.86
C TYR A 66 -0.31 -13.84 19.28
N VAL A 67 -0.63 -14.86 20.04
CA VAL A 67 -0.14 -15.13 21.39
C VAL A 67 0.33 -16.59 21.45
N SER A 68 1.04 -16.99 22.51
CA SER A 68 1.39 -18.39 22.69
C SER A 68 0.17 -19.23 23.06
N TYR A 69 0.16 -20.48 22.64
CA TYR A 69 -0.88 -21.44 22.99
C TYR A 69 -0.95 -21.62 24.52
N ASP A 70 0.19 -21.77 25.17
CA ASP A 70 0.28 -21.97 26.62
C ASP A 70 -0.39 -20.85 27.42
N SER A 71 -0.23 -19.58 26.97
CA SER A 71 -0.88 -18.44 27.63
C SER A 71 -2.40 -18.56 27.61
N VAL A 72 -2.96 -18.98 26.45
CA VAL A 72 -4.42 -19.13 26.31
C VAL A 72 -4.93 -20.37 27.04
N TYR A 73 -4.14 -21.45 27.03
CA TYR A 73 -4.46 -22.66 27.78
C TYR A 73 -4.55 -22.36 29.29
N GLU A 74 -3.60 -21.61 29.84
CA GLU A 74 -3.61 -21.11 31.21
C GLU A 74 -4.83 -20.24 31.54
N ASP A 75 -5.17 -19.28 30.60
CA ASP A 75 -6.35 -18.44 30.76
C ASP A 75 -7.63 -19.28 30.88
N VAL A 76 -7.78 -20.33 30.04
CA VAL A 76 -8.94 -21.24 30.09
C VAL A 76 -8.95 -22.10 31.37
N LEU A 77 -7.79 -22.59 31.81
CA LEU A 77 -7.67 -23.31 33.10
C LEU A 77 -8.10 -22.43 34.28
N ASN A 78 -7.88 -21.12 34.18
CA ASN A 78 -8.28 -20.16 35.21
C ASN A 78 -9.77 -19.75 35.09
N GLY A 79 -10.53 -20.31 34.15
CA GLY A 79 -11.94 -20.05 33.96
C GLY A 79 -12.25 -18.86 33.07
N GLU A 80 -11.27 -18.35 32.31
CA GLU A 80 -11.51 -17.38 31.27
C GLU A 80 -11.99 -18.09 29.99
N GLU A 81 -12.85 -17.43 29.22
CA GLU A 81 -13.41 -17.98 27.98
C GLU A 81 -13.05 -17.08 26.77
N PRO A 82 -11.76 -17.01 26.38
CA PRO A 82 -11.33 -16.19 25.26
C PRO A 82 -11.92 -16.72 23.94
N ILE A 83 -12.23 -15.80 23.02
CA ILE A 83 -12.57 -16.17 21.64
C ILE A 83 -11.27 -16.40 20.89
N ILE A 84 -11.07 -17.61 20.38
CA ILE A 84 -9.84 -18.01 19.72
C ILE A 84 -10.06 -18.30 18.23
N ALA A 85 -9.03 -18.06 17.44
CA ALA A 85 -8.94 -18.49 16.05
C ALA A 85 -8.04 -19.72 15.96
N PHE A 86 -8.49 -20.73 15.25
CA PHE A 86 -7.75 -21.97 15.02
C PHE A 86 -8.05 -22.52 13.62
N LYS A 87 -7.29 -23.52 13.20
CA LYS A 87 -7.37 -24.10 11.87
C LYS A 87 -7.70 -25.59 11.93
N THR A 88 -8.74 -25.96 11.18
CA THR A 88 -9.02 -27.34 10.83
C THR A 88 -8.84 -27.47 9.30
N ASP A 89 -9.81 -28.01 8.58
CA ASP A 89 -9.96 -27.85 7.13
C ASP A 89 -10.25 -26.40 6.72
N LYS A 90 -10.81 -25.63 7.65
CA LYS A 90 -11.13 -24.20 7.55
C LYS A 90 -10.52 -23.44 8.72
N ASN A 91 -10.47 -22.12 8.56
CA ASN A 91 -10.21 -21.21 9.67
C ASN A 91 -11.51 -21.02 10.45
N ILE A 92 -11.47 -21.29 11.76
CA ILE A 92 -12.61 -21.24 12.68
C ILE A 92 -12.32 -20.19 13.75
N VAL A 93 -13.37 -19.53 14.21
CA VAL A 93 -13.34 -18.60 15.34
C VAL A 93 -14.45 -18.98 16.28
N HIS A 94 -14.10 -19.55 17.45
CA HIS A 94 -15.04 -20.00 18.48
C HIS A 94 -14.52 -19.62 19.86
N ARG A 95 -15.36 -19.78 20.87
CA ARG A 95 -15.03 -19.56 22.27
C ARG A 95 -14.31 -20.78 22.83
N ALA A 96 -13.21 -20.58 23.53
CA ALA A 96 -12.59 -21.61 24.37
C ALA A 96 -13.41 -21.75 25.64
N ILE A 97 -13.91 -22.94 25.92
CA ILE A 97 -14.87 -23.19 27.02
C ILE A 97 -14.33 -24.10 28.09
N ASP A 98 -13.37 -24.97 27.76
CA ASP A 98 -12.79 -25.92 28.69
C ASP A 98 -11.45 -26.45 28.16
N VAL A 99 -10.76 -27.22 28.98
CA VAL A 99 -9.53 -27.94 28.61
C VAL A 99 -9.62 -29.41 29.00
N GLU A 100 -9.15 -30.29 28.11
CA GLU A 100 -9.08 -31.72 28.31
C GLU A 100 -7.80 -32.30 27.70
N ASP A 101 -7.06 -33.11 28.44
CA ASP A 101 -5.84 -33.81 27.99
C ASP A 101 -4.81 -32.86 27.30
N GLY A 102 -4.61 -31.67 27.87
CA GLY A 102 -3.67 -30.67 27.32
C GLY A 102 -4.15 -29.93 26.08
N LYS A 103 -5.45 -30.01 25.76
CA LYS A 103 -6.07 -29.37 24.58
C LYS A 103 -7.25 -28.52 25.00
N ILE A 104 -7.52 -27.49 24.21
CA ILE A 104 -8.64 -26.59 24.43
C ILE A 104 -9.88 -27.11 23.70
N ILE A 105 -11.00 -27.14 24.41
CA ILE A 105 -12.34 -27.41 23.88
C ILE A 105 -12.97 -26.10 23.49
N THR A 106 -13.58 -26.05 22.31
CA THR A 106 -14.21 -24.86 21.79
C THR A 106 -15.68 -25.06 21.48
N LYS A 107 -16.41 -23.94 21.44
CA LYS A 107 -17.82 -23.91 21.06
C LYS A 107 -18.16 -22.56 20.42
N GLY A 108 -18.89 -22.58 19.32
CA GLY A 108 -19.53 -21.39 18.79
C GLY A 108 -20.68 -20.92 19.70
N ASP A 109 -20.78 -19.66 19.99
CA ASP A 109 -21.79 -19.10 20.92
C ASP A 109 -23.23 -19.44 20.50
N ASN A 110 -23.46 -19.57 19.20
CA ASN A 110 -24.75 -19.94 18.62
C ASN A 110 -24.90 -21.46 18.35
N ASN A 111 -23.88 -22.26 18.63
CA ASN A 111 -23.93 -23.69 18.37
C ASN A 111 -24.60 -24.44 19.54
N PRO A 112 -25.38 -25.50 19.27
CA PRO A 112 -26.04 -26.27 20.35
C PRO A 112 -25.05 -27.08 21.18
N SER A 113 -23.93 -27.52 20.61
CA SER A 113 -22.92 -28.36 21.26
C SER A 113 -21.53 -27.78 21.06
N GLN A 114 -20.58 -28.26 21.84
CA GLN A 114 -19.14 -28.04 21.61
C GLN A 114 -18.69 -28.61 20.26
N ASP A 115 -17.55 -28.16 19.79
CA ASP A 115 -16.95 -28.64 18.55
C ASP A 115 -16.47 -30.10 18.73
N GLU A 116 -16.53 -30.89 17.66
CA GLU A 116 -16.09 -32.32 17.72
C GLU A 116 -14.55 -32.46 17.78
N GLY A 117 -13.80 -31.42 17.50
CA GLY A 117 -12.34 -31.41 17.53
C GLY A 117 -11.78 -30.61 18.68
N PHE A 118 -10.48 -30.77 18.89
CA PHE A 118 -9.73 -30.04 19.90
C PHE A 118 -8.80 -29.01 19.27
N VAL A 119 -8.45 -27.97 20.04
CA VAL A 119 -7.41 -27.05 19.68
C VAL A 119 -6.15 -27.34 20.47
N ASP A 120 -5.05 -27.49 19.75
CA ASP A 120 -3.71 -27.69 20.30
C ASP A 120 -2.72 -26.66 19.68
N GLU A 121 -1.45 -26.72 20.08
CA GLU A 121 -0.41 -25.84 19.60
C GLU A 121 -0.27 -25.86 18.07
N THR A 122 -0.57 -26.98 17.40
CA THR A 122 -0.36 -27.17 15.97
C THR A 122 -1.40 -26.49 15.11
N ASN A 123 -2.62 -26.33 15.64
CA ASN A 123 -3.74 -25.74 14.91
C ASN A 123 -4.20 -24.40 15.48
N PHE A 124 -3.72 -23.99 16.64
CA PHE A 124 -3.99 -22.69 17.24
C PHE A 124 -3.38 -21.54 16.42
N ILE A 125 -4.10 -20.42 16.31
CA ILE A 125 -3.65 -19.24 15.56
C ILE A 125 -3.46 -18.04 16.48
N GLY A 126 -4.46 -17.74 17.33
CA GLY A 126 -4.42 -16.58 18.22
C GLY A 126 -5.77 -16.25 18.82
N VAL A 127 -5.83 -15.12 19.53
CA VAL A 127 -7.03 -14.64 20.25
C VAL A 127 -7.67 -13.47 19.49
N VAL A 128 -8.99 -13.48 19.39
CA VAL A 128 -9.76 -12.34 18.88
C VAL A 128 -9.80 -11.25 19.94
N THR A 129 -9.20 -10.12 19.63
CA THR A 129 -9.11 -8.96 20.56
C THR A 129 -10.15 -7.90 20.30
N THR A 130 -10.66 -7.82 19.08
CA THR A 130 -11.61 -6.78 18.64
C THR A 130 -12.46 -7.30 17.50
N HIS A 131 -13.73 -6.93 17.50
CA HIS A 131 -14.64 -7.13 16.38
C HIS A 131 -15.45 -5.86 16.14
N PHE A 132 -15.82 -5.57 14.91
CA PHE A 132 -16.61 -4.39 14.55
C PHE A 132 -17.27 -4.53 13.19
N MET A 133 -18.43 -3.92 13.03
CA MET A 133 -19.10 -3.77 11.74
C MET A 133 -18.65 -2.46 11.08
N LEU A 134 -18.24 -2.52 9.82
CA LEU A 134 -17.87 -1.35 9.04
C LEU A 134 -18.78 -1.23 7.80
N LEU A 135 -19.82 -0.42 7.89
CA LEU A 135 -20.73 -0.06 6.77
C LEU A 135 -21.15 -1.26 5.91
N ASP A 136 -21.36 -2.41 6.53
CA ASP A 136 -21.70 -3.68 5.85
C ASP A 136 -20.66 -4.18 4.81
N LEU A 137 -19.45 -3.60 4.81
CA LEU A 137 -18.38 -3.97 3.86
C LEU A 137 -17.97 -5.44 3.97
N GLY A 138 -18.08 -6.02 5.17
CA GLY A 138 -17.78 -7.43 5.38
C GLY A 138 -18.73 -8.33 4.57
N ASN A 139 -20.04 -8.12 4.66
CA ASN A 139 -21.02 -8.86 3.90
C ASN A 139 -20.88 -8.63 2.39
N ILE A 140 -20.59 -7.40 1.96
CA ILE A 140 -20.26 -7.11 0.56
C ILE A 140 -19.05 -7.91 0.10
N THR A 141 -17.99 -7.96 0.93
CA THR A 141 -16.77 -8.72 0.62
C THR A 141 -17.05 -10.23 0.54
N LEU A 142 -17.82 -10.78 1.45
CA LEU A 142 -18.18 -12.21 1.45
C LEU A 142 -18.98 -12.60 0.21
N ASN A 143 -20.01 -11.82 -0.13
CA ASN A 143 -20.93 -12.12 -1.21
C ASN A 143 -20.39 -11.77 -2.60
N TYR A 144 -19.60 -10.69 -2.70
CA TYR A 144 -19.15 -10.11 -3.96
C TYR A 144 -17.62 -9.99 -4.06
N LYS A 145 -16.87 -10.86 -3.37
CA LYS A 145 -15.39 -10.80 -3.28
C LYS A 145 -14.68 -10.57 -4.63
N ASN A 146 -15.13 -11.23 -5.70
CA ASN A 146 -14.49 -11.10 -7.01
C ASN A 146 -14.77 -9.72 -7.62
N ILE A 147 -15.96 -9.17 -7.46
CA ILE A 147 -16.34 -7.85 -7.98
C ILE A 147 -15.60 -6.76 -7.21
N VAL A 148 -15.56 -6.85 -5.89
CA VAL A 148 -14.81 -5.92 -5.03
C VAL A 148 -13.32 -5.92 -5.41
N PHE A 149 -12.74 -7.11 -5.61
CA PHE A 149 -11.35 -7.25 -6.01
C PHE A 149 -11.06 -6.62 -7.39
N ILE A 150 -11.91 -6.88 -8.39
CA ILE A 150 -11.79 -6.26 -9.72
C ILE A 150 -11.91 -4.74 -9.63
N PHE A 151 -12.83 -4.23 -8.81
CA PHE A 151 -13.01 -2.79 -8.62
C PHE A 151 -11.78 -2.13 -7.98
N ILE A 152 -11.20 -2.76 -6.94
CA ILE A 152 -9.96 -2.28 -6.31
C ILE A 152 -8.82 -2.25 -7.32
N ILE A 153 -8.63 -3.33 -8.11
CA ILE A 153 -7.62 -3.37 -9.17
C ILE A 153 -7.85 -2.26 -10.19
N GLY A 154 -9.09 -2.03 -10.60
CA GLY A 154 -9.44 -0.95 -11.54
C GLY A 154 -9.03 0.42 -11.03
N ILE A 155 -9.31 0.72 -9.76
CA ILE A 155 -8.88 1.97 -9.11
C ILE A 155 -7.36 2.09 -9.08
N LEU A 156 -6.65 1.02 -8.68
CA LEU A 156 -5.19 1.02 -8.63
C LEU A 156 -4.57 1.24 -10.01
N LEU A 157 -5.09 0.60 -11.04
CA LEU A 157 -4.64 0.80 -12.43
C LEU A 157 -4.92 2.23 -12.90
N PHE A 158 -6.08 2.79 -12.59
CA PHE A 158 -6.41 4.19 -12.92
C PHE A 158 -5.41 5.16 -12.27
N ILE A 159 -5.12 4.99 -10.98
CA ILE A 159 -4.13 5.80 -10.26
C ILE A 159 -2.75 5.66 -10.90
N LEU A 160 -2.33 4.45 -11.26
CA LEU A 160 -1.05 4.18 -11.90
C LEU A 160 -0.94 4.89 -13.26
N ILE A 161 -1.95 4.75 -14.10
CA ILE A 161 -1.98 5.40 -15.42
C ILE A 161 -1.92 6.92 -15.27
N HIS A 162 -2.73 7.48 -14.37
CA HIS A 162 -2.74 8.91 -14.10
C HIS A 162 -1.36 9.42 -13.67
N GLU A 163 -0.71 8.71 -12.75
CA GLU A 163 0.61 9.10 -12.25
C GLU A 163 1.70 8.94 -13.31
N PHE A 164 1.63 7.90 -14.13
CA PHE A 164 2.53 7.71 -15.27
C PHE A 164 2.46 8.86 -16.28
N LEU A 165 1.24 9.29 -16.62
CA LEU A 165 1.03 10.45 -17.50
C LEU A 165 1.55 11.76 -16.89
N ASN A 166 1.40 11.92 -15.59
CA ASN A 166 1.92 13.07 -14.86
C ASN A 166 3.46 13.11 -14.90
N ILE A 167 4.13 11.97 -14.69
CA ILE A 167 5.60 11.86 -14.80
C ILE A 167 6.07 12.20 -16.20
N ILE A 168 5.43 11.67 -17.25
CA ILE A 168 5.77 12.00 -18.65
C ILE A 168 5.67 13.52 -18.88
N SER A 169 4.60 14.14 -18.41
CA SER A 169 4.41 15.59 -18.54
C SER A 169 5.53 16.39 -17.85
N ILE A 170 5.95 15.97 -16.65
CA ILE A 170 7.05 16.60 -15.91
C ILE A 170 8.38 16.46 -16.65
N VAL A 171 8.68 15.28 -17.18
CA VAL A 171 9.91 15.02 -17.95
C VAL A 171 9.92 15.86 -19.23
N LYS A 172 8.79 15.92 -19.96
CA LYS A 172 8.65 16.73 -21.17
C LYS A 172 8.90 18.21 -20.88
N GLN A 173 8.26 18.78 -19.87
CA GLN A 173 8.45 20.18 -19.47
C GLN A 173 9.92 20.47 -19.08
N LYS A 174 10.57 19.54 -18.38
CA LYS A 174 11.99 19.69 -18.01
C LYS A 174 12.91 19.69 -19.23
N ASN A 175 12.63 18.85 -20.21
CA ASN A 175 13.41 18.78 -21.45
C ASN A 175 13.20 20.04 -22.30
N GLU A 176 11.95 20.51 -22.42
CA GLU A 176 11.63 21.77 -23.13
C GLU A 176 12.34 22.97 -22.49
N ALA A 177 12.35 23.06 -21.14
CA ALA A 177 13.06 24.12 -20.43
C ALA A 177 14.57 24.07 -20.69
N LYS A 178 15.19 22.88 -20.70
CA LYS A 178 16.61 22.74 -21.01
C LYS A 178 16.95 23.11 -22.44
N MET A 179 16.10 22.73 -23.39
CA MET A 179 16.28 23.10 -24.80
C MET A 179 16.18 24.62 -24.98
N LEU A 180 15.24 25.30 -24.29
CA LEU A 180 15.10 26.76 -24.34
C LEU A 180 16.32 27.43 -23.73
N GLU A 181 16.81 27.01 -22.57
CA GLU A 181 18.04 27.55 -21.95
C GLU A 181 19.26 27.39 -22.86
N ALA A 182 19.41 26.22 -23.51
CA ALA A 182 20.50 26.00 -24.47
C ALA A 182 20.42 26.92 -25.68
N HIS A 183 19.22 27.10 -26.24
CA HIS A 183 19.01 28.01 -27.38
C HIS A 183 19.25 29.46 -27.03
N GLU A 184 18.82 29.91 -25.84
CA GLU A 184 19.10 31.27 -25.35
C GLU A 184 20.62 31.49 -25.13
N ALA A 185 21.32 30.52 -24.60
CA ALA A 185 22.78 30.56 -24.40
C ALA A 185 23.53 30.63 -25.75
N GLU A 186 23.12 29.82 -26.72
CA GLU A 186 23.69 29.85 -28.09
C GLU A 186 23.46 31.23 -28.78
N LYS A 187 22.23 31.75 -28.67
CA LYS A 187 21.88 33.04 -29.20
C LYS A 187 22.68 34.19 -28.56
N ALA A 188 22.86 34.12 -27.23
CA ALA A 188 23.68 35.09 -26.51
C ALA A 188 25.17 35.05 -26.96
N ALA A 189 25.72 33.84 -27.10
CA ALA A 189 27.09 33.63 -27.57
C ALA A 189 27.28 34.17 -29.00
N TRP A 190 26.33 33.90 -29.90
CA TRP A 190 26.34 34.45 -31.25
C TRP A 190 26.33 35.98 -31.29
N ILE A 191 25.45 36.62 -30.47
CA ILE A 191 25.38 38.09 -30.37
C ILE A 191 26.73 38.68 -29.90
N VAL A 192 27.40 38.04 -28.92
CA VAL A 192 28.70 38.50 -28.45
C VAL A 192 29.77 38.38 -29.54
N ALA A 193 29.81 37.26 -30.23
CA ALA A 193 30.79 37.03 -31.33
C ALA A 193 30.57 38.02 -32.51
N GLU A 194 29.32 38.29 -32.90
CA GLU A 194 29.02 39.23 -33.97
C GLU A 194 29.35 40.68 -33.58
N LYS A 195 29.14 41.03 -32.29
CA LYS A 195 29.51 42.34 -31.75
C LYS A 195 31.04 42.56 -31.76
N GLU A 196 31.81 41.54 -31.42
CA GLU A 196 33.27 41.58 -31.47
C GLU A 196 33.78 41.69 -32.92
N ARG A 197 33.18 40.96 -33.86
CA ARG A 197 33.47 41.03 -35.29
C ARG A 197 33.24 42.45 -35.84
N LEU A 198 32.07 43.00 -35.55
CA LEU A 198 31.72 44.38 -36.00
C LEU A 198 32.65 45.43 -35.39
N ARG A 199 33.09 45.27 -34.14
CA ARG A 199 34.10 46.16 -33.55
C ARG A 199 35.43 46.06 -34.23
N ALA A 200 35.91 44.87 -34.53
CA ALA A 200 37.19 44.68 -35.25
C ALA A 200 37.15 45.27 -36.66
N GLU A 201 36.02 45.08 -37.39
CA GLU A 201 35.82 45.71 -38.70
C GLU A 201 35.85 47.23 -38.63
N LEU A 202 35.20 47.82 -37.62
CA LEU A 202 35.16 49.28 -37.42
C LEU A 202 36.56 49.84 -37.06
N GLU A 203 37.30 49.17 -36.20
CA GLU A 203 38.68 49.54 -35.87
C GLU A 203 39.62 49.50 -37.08
N ALA A 204 39.47 48.44 -37.92
CA ALA A 204 40.24 48.32 -39.16
C ALA A 204 39.92 49.42 -40.15
N GLU A 205 38.63 49.82 -40.28
CA GLU A 205 38.18 50.89 -41.13
C GLU A 205 38.72 52.28 -40.69
N ILE A 206 38.67 52.55 -39.35
CA ILE A 206 39.19 53.75 -38.74
C ILE A 206 40.71 53.85 -39.00
N LYS A 207 41.44 52.78 -38.82
CA LYS A 207 42.90 52.69 -39.02
C LYS A 207 43.24 52.99 -40.49
N SER A 208 42.53 52.40 -41.43
CA SER A 208 42.71 52.58 -42.86
C SER A 208 42.43 54.06 -43.33
N LYS A 209 41.45 54.73 -42.70
CA LYS A 209 41.15 56.17 -42.97
C LYS A 209 42.21 57.07 -42.36
N HIS A 210 42.81 56.70 -41.22
CA HIS A 210 43.89 57.52 -40.61
C HIS A 210 45.17 57.41 -41.39
N ASP A 211 45.53 56.24 -41.90
CA ASP A 211 46.75 56.03 -42.72
C ASP A 211 46.65 56.76 -44.08
N LYS A 212 45.46 56.88 -44.65
CA LYS A 212 45.22 57.64 -45.87
C LYS A 212 45.30 59.18 -45.68
N LYS A 213 45.04 59.74 -44.49
CA LYS A 213 45.16 61.14 -44.17
C LYS A 213 46.56 61.56 -43.76
N GLY A 214 47.42 60.64 -43.32
CA GLY A 214 48.78 60.96 -42.97
C GLY A 214 49.80 60.97 -44.14
N ASN A 215 49.34 60.57 -45.35
CA ASN A 215 50.16 60.49 -46.57
C ASN A 215 49.82 61.57 -47.59
N GLN A 216 49.13 62.63 -47.18
CA GLN A 216 48.94 63.87 -47.92
C GLN A 216 49.63 65.06 -47.19
#